data_4730e7ded37b240e12628d757c6828a1
#
_entry.id   4730e7ded37b240e12628d757c6828a1
#
_cell.length_a   1.000
_cell.length_b   1.000
_cell.length_c   1.000
_cell.angle_alpha   90.00
_cell.angle_beta   90.00
_cell.angle_gamma   90.00
#
_symmetry.space_group_name_H-M   'P 1'
#
loop_
_entity.id
_entity.type
_entity.pdbx_description
1 polymer ?
#
loop_
_entity_poly.entity_id
_entity_poly.type
_entity_poly.pdbx_seq_one_letter_code
_entity_poly.pdbx_strand_id
1 'polypeptide(L)'
;GGLDLLMRDKRDKGTPHTVPSRMLPALPLGWKSALDDVCRADAYRSLEDFLGKEAEGGESILPSLNDVFKAFHLTTYQSLKVLLLGQDPYHTPGMAHGLCFSVPPHIRPVPPSLKNIFLELRNDLGCHIPNNGCLEPWARQGLLMLNTALTVRAHRPNSHKIPWQFFTDAVIRVANAKTSRIVFVFWGAEAKKKRVFVTNPQHVVVSCAHPSPLSARKFFGSRCFSMINQALVEAGDTPIDWQIPDL
;
A
#
# COMPACT_ATOMS: atom_id res chain seq x y z
N GLY A 1 32.01 -1.43 -46.28
CA GLY A 1 31.03 -0.47 -45.74
C GLY A 1 29.73 -1.10 -45.28
N GLY A 2 29.26 -2.22 -45.89
CA GLY A 2 27.95 -2.80 -45.56
C GLY A 2 27.92 -3.73 -44.36
N LEU A 3 29.08 -4.27 -43.99
CA LEU A 3 29.17 -5.19 -42.84
C LEU A 3 29.18 -4.47 -41.47
N ASP A 4 29.68 -3.24 -41.42
CA ASP A 4 29.70 -2.45 -40.19
C ASP A 4 28.33 -1.92 -39.79
N LEU A 5 27.49 -1.64 -40.75
CA LEU A 5 26.08 -1.21 -40.51
C LEU A 5 25.21 -2.37 -39.99
N LEU A 6 25.46 -3.59 -40.48
CA LEU A 6 24.76 -4.79 -40.03
C LEU A 6 25.17 -5.22 -38.61
N MET A 7 26.42 -4.95 -38.21
CA MET A 7 26.90 -5.24 -36.87
C MET A 7 26.43 -4.20 -35.82
N ARG A 8 26.19 -2.96 -36.22
CA ARG A 8 25.62 -1.91 -35.35
C ARG A 8 24.14 -2.21 -35.03
N ASP A 9 23.40 -2.69 -36.01
CA ASP A 9 21.99 -3.01 -35.84
C ASP A 9 21.77 -4.23 -34.91
N LYS A 10 22.71 -5.18 -34.92
CA LYS A 10 22.65 -6.35 -34.03
C LYS A 10 23.05 -6.03 -32.58
N ARG A 11 23.85 -4.99 -32.35
CA ARG A 11 24.26 -4.59 -30.99
C ARG A 11 23.17 -3.78 -30.25
N ASP A 12 22.42 -3.00 -30.99
CA ASP A 12 21.32 -2.21 -30.43
C ASP A 12 20.08 -3.07 -30.08
N LYS A 13 19.94 -4.23 -30.71
CA LYS A 13 18.83 -5.16 -30.41
C LYS A 13 19.03 -6.02 -29.16
N GLY A 14 20.23 -6.01 -28.59
CA GLY A 14 20.54 -6.79 -27.38
C GLY A 14 20.39 -6.04 -26.06
N THR A 15 20.35 -4.70 -26.09
CA THR A 15 20.30 -3.87 -24.90
C THR A 15 18.91 -3.67 -24.27
N PRO A 16 17.79 -3.75 -25.00
CA PRO A 16 16.47 -3.57 -24.37
C PRO A 16 16.01 -4.74 -23.51
N HIS A 17 16.61 -5.92 -23.66
CA HIS A 17 16.14 -7.14 -22.98
C HIS A 17 16.62 -7.28 -21.54
N THR A 18 17.52 -6.42 -21.08
CA THR A 18 18.03 -6.43 -19.69
C THR A 18 17.27 -5.47 -18.77
N VAL A 19 16.41 -4.60 -19.33
CA VAL A 19 15.65 -3.59 -18.58
C VAL A 19 14.43 -4.19 -17.84
N PRO A 20 13.69 -5.19 -18.38
CA PRO A 20 12.49 -5.72 -17.71
C PRO A 20 12.75 -6.40 -16.36
N SER A 21 13.95 -6.94 -16.12
CA SER A 21 14.28 -7.64 -14.87
C SER A 21 14.46 -6.71 -13.65
N ARG A 22 14.25 -5.38 -13.81
CA ARG A 22 14.38 -4.39 -12.75
C ARG A 22 13.24 -3.37 -12.80
N MET A 23 12.02 -3.85 -13.02
CA MET A 23 10.86 -2.98 -13.14
C MET A 23 10.50 -2.27 -11.84
N LEU A 24 10.68 -2.93 -10.71
CA LEU A 24 10.32 -2.34 -9.44
C LEU A 24 11.43 -1.39 -8.96
N PRO A 25 11.04 -0.21 -8.42
CA PRO A 25 12.00 0.72 -7.83
C PRO A 25 12.64 0.13 -6.58
N ALA A 26 13.72 0.76 -6.13
CA ALA A 26 14.37 0.37 -4.89
C ALA A 26 13.50 0.74 -3.68
N LEU A 27 13.49 -0.14 -2.66
CA LEU A 27 12.94 0.17 -1.35
C LEU A 27 13.86 1.12 -0.58
N PRO A 28 13.33 1.95 0.33
CA PRO A 28 14.16 2.70 1.27
C PRO A 28 15.01 1.76 2.13
N LEU A 29 16.15 2.25 2.60
CA LEU A 29 17.19 1.44 3.21
C LEU A 29 16.71 0.55 4.37
N GLY A 30 15.93 1.08 5.30
CA GLY A 30 15.41 0.31 6.44
C GLY A 30 14.50 -0.85 6.01
N TRP A 31 13.60 -0.59 5.07
CA TRP A 31 12.72 -1.62 4.51
C TRP A 31 13.48 -2.61 3.63
N LYS A 32 14.43 -2.13 2.84
CA LYS A 32 15.29 -3.00 2.02
C LYS A 32 16.05 -3.99 2.88
N SER A 33 16.60 -3.54 3.99
CA SER A 33 17.31 -4.39 4.95
C SER A 33 16.36 -5.41 5.59
N ALA A 34 15.21 -4.97 6.07
CA ALA A 34 14.23 -5.84 6.73
C ALA A 34 13.62 -6.88 5.78
N LEU A 35 13.49 -6.55 4.50
CA LEU A 35 12.90 -7.40 3.45
C LEU A 35 13.97 -8.01 2.52
N ASP A 36 15.23 -8.03 2.93
CA ASP A 36 16.33 -8.46 2.05
C ASP A 36 16.12 -9.88 1.50
N ASP A 37 15.76 -10.83 2.35
CA ASP A 37 15.50 -12.22 1.93
C ASP A 37 14.34 -12.29 0.92
N VAL A 38 13.31 -11.50 1.13
CA VAL A 38 12.13 -11.45 0.24
C VAL A 38 12.50 -10.89 -1.13
N CYS A 39 13.27 -9.81 -1.16
CA CYS A 39 13.69 -9.15 -2.41
C CYS A 39 14.68 -10.00 -3.21
N ARG A 40 15.38 -10.94 -2.57
CA ARG A 40 16.30 -11.87 -3.23
C ARG A 40 15.67 -13.21 -3.58
N ALA A 41 14.43 -13.46 -3.14
CA ALA A 41 13.73 -14.71 -3.41
C ALA A 41 13.33 -14.83 -4.89
N ASP A 42 13.20 -16.06 -5.36
CA ASP A 42 12.72 -16.37 -6.71
C ASP A 42 11.32 -15.79 -6.97
N ALA A 43 10.48 -15.77 -5.94
CA ALA A 43 9.14 -15.19 -6.03
C ALA A 43 9.17 -13.70 -6.40
N TYR A 44 10.15 -12.95 -5.90
CA TYR A 44 10.32 -11.54 -6.26
C TYR A 44 10.71 -11.36 -7.73
N ARG A 45 11.62 -12.19 -8.22
CA ARG A 45 11.98 -12.21 -9.65
C ARG A 45 10.78 -12.59 -10.52
N SER A 46 10.01 -13.57 -10.09
CA SER A 46 8.77 -13.95 -10.78
C SER A 46 7.75 -12.81 -10.83
N LEU A 47 7.65 -12.03 -9.77
CA LEU A 47 6.80 -10.84 -9.73
C LEU A 47 7.29 -9.80 -10.75
N GLU A 48 8.60 -9.51 -10.78
CA GLU A 48 9.15 -8.57 -11.75
C GLU A 48 8.97 -9.05 -13.20
N ASP A 49 9.16 -10.34 -13.45
CA ASP A 49 8.92 -10.96 -14.77
C ASP A 49 7.43 -10.85 -15.17
N PHE A 50 6.54 -11.07 -14.22
CA PHE A 50 5.11 -10.93 -14.45
C PHE A 50 4.74 -9.50 -14.86
N LEU A 51 5.24 -8.50 -14.12
CA LEU A 51 5.02 -7.09 -14.43
C LEU A 51 5.63 -6.70 -15.78
N GLY A 52 6.82 -7.24 -16.09
CA GLY A 52 7.46 -7.05 -17.38
C GLY A 52 6.62 -7.56 -18.55
N LYS A 53 6.05 -8.75 -18.42
CA LYS A 53 5.16 -9.34 -19.42
C LYS A 53 3.86 -8.54 -19.60
N GLU A 54 3.30 -8.05 -18.49
CA GLU A 54 2.12 -7.17 -18.55
C GLU A 54 2.43 -5.90 -19.36
N ALA A 55 3.55 -5.25 -19.10
CA ALA A 55 3.99 -4.06 -19.82
C ALA A 55 4.28 -4.33 -21.28
N GLU A 56 4.97 -5.42 -21.61
CA GLU A 56 5.26 -5.84 -23.00
C GLU A 56 3.98 -6.16 -23.78
N GLY A 57 2.97 -6.70 -23.10
CA GLY A 57 1.65 -6.97 -23.67
C GLY A 57 0.79 -5.75 -23.88
N GLY A 58 1.28 -4.55 -23.56
CA GLY A 58 0.55 -3.30 -23.73
C GLY A 58 -0.45 -3.00 -22.61
N GLU A 59 -0.41 -3.75 -21.51
CA GLU A 59 -1.30 -3.51 -20.39
C GLU A 59 -0.89 -2.29 -19.58
N SER A 60 -1.87 -1.51 -19.15
CA SER A 60 -1.64 -0.36 -18.29
C SER A 60 -1.58 -0.83 -16.83
N ILE A 61 -0.43 -0.63 -16.20
CA ILE A 61 -0.17 -0.98 -14.79
C ILE A 61 -0.36 0.26 -13.93
N LEU A 62 -1.15 0.15 -12.86
CA LEU A 62 -1.42 1.23 -11.91
C LEU A 62 -1.00 0.83 -10.50
N PRO A 63 -0.51 1.76 -9.68
CA PRO A 63 -0.11 3.14 -10.03
C PRO A 63 1.14 3.16 -10.90
N SER A 64 1.62 4.37 -11.24
CA SER A 64 2.95 4.52 -11.86
C SER A 64 3.98 3.75 -11.04
N LEU A 65 4.93 3.08 -11.70
CA LEU A 65 5.96 2.28 -11.01
C LEU A 65 6.77 3.12 -10.01
N ASN A 66 6.94 4.41 -10.25
CA ASN A 66 7.60 5.31 -9.30
C ASN A 66 6.82 5.45 -7.97
N ASP A 67 5.53 5.18 -7.97
CA ASP A 67 4.66 5.31 -6.80
C ASP A 67 4.40 3.97 -6.09
N VAL A 68 4.81 2.84 -6.66
CA VAL A 68 4.48 1.50 -6.14
C VAL A 68 4.92 1.33 -4.68
N PHE A 69 6.09 1.88 -4.31
CA PHE A 69 6.64 1.80 -2.95
C PHE A 69 6.51 3.10 -2.15
N LYS A 70 5.63 4.00 -2.56
CA LYS A 70 5.43 5.29 -1.88
C LYS A 70 5.12 5.12 -0.39
N ALA A 71 4.31 4.13 -0.03
CA ALA A 71 3.98 3.86 1.36
C ALA A 71 5.23 3.64 2.22
N PHE A 72 6.22 2.93 1.70
CA PHE A 72 7.48 2.64 2.39
C PHE A 72 8.40 3.85 2.48
N HIS A 73 8.31 4.77 1.52
CA HIS A 73 9.08 6.02 1.56
C HIS A 73 8.52 7.01 2.57
N LEU A 74 7.20 7.10 2.68
CA LEU A 74 6.54 8.01 3.62
C LEU A 74 6.51 7.45 5.05
N THR A 75 6.40 6.14 5.19
CA THR A 75 6.47 5.44 6.47
C THR A 75 7.73 4.58 6.48
N THR A 76 8.79 5.08 7.11
CA THR A 76 10.04 4.31 7.21
C THR A 76 9.85 3.11 8.12
N TYR A 77 10.72 2.10 7.99
CA TYR A 77 10.71 0.94 8.88
C TYR A 77 10.82 1.35 10.35
N GLN A 78 11.65 2.34 10.65
CA GLN A 78 11.85 2.84 12.02
C GLN A 78 10.64 3.63 12.53
N SER A 79 9.95 4.37 11.68
CA SER A 79 8.79 5.18 12.08
C SER A 79 7.48 4.40 12.15
N LEU A 80 7.46 3.16 11.66
CA LEU A 80 6.25 2.33 11.61
C LEU A 80 5.63 2.13 12.99
N LYS A 81 4.38 2.49 13.15
CA LYS A 81 3.60 2.25 14.38
C LYS A 81 2.17 1.77 14.12
N VAL A 82 1.64 2.00 12.94
CA VAL A 82 0.33 1.48 12.50
C VAL A 82 0.47 0.88 11.11
N LEU A 83 -0.13 -0.28 10.88
CA LEU A 83 -0.22 -0.89 9.55
C LEU A 83 -1.70 -1.02 9.18
N LEU A 84 -2.14 -0.21 8.24
CA LEU A 84 -3.49 -0.27 7.66
C LEU A 84 -3.45 -1.05 6.37
N LEU A 85 -4.25 -2.11 6.29
CA LEU A 85 -4.28 -3.00 5.14
C LEU A 85 -5.48 -2.70 4.25
N GLY A 86 -5.21 -2.35 2.98
CA GLY A 86 -6.17 -2.30 1.89
C GLY A 86 -6.03 -3.52 0.99
N GLN A 87 -6.75 -3.56 -0.11
CA GLN A 87 -6.72 -4.68 -1.05
C GLN A 87 -5.96 -4.34 -2.32
N ASP A 88 -6.63 -3.69 -3.25
CA ASP A 88 -6.08 -3.29 -4.55
C ASP A 88 -5.88 -1.78 -4.64
N PRO A 89 -4.90 -1.32 -5.42
CA PRO A 89 -4.92 0.06 -5.89
C PRO A 89 -6.20 0.35 -6.68
N TYR A 90 -6.63 1.59 -6.71
CA TYR A 90 -7.72 1.98 -7.61
C TYR A 90 -7.34 1.64 -9.06
N HIS A 91 -8.27 1.00 -9.76
CA HIS A 91 -8.02 0.52 -11.13
C HIS A 91 -8.48 1.49 -12.24
N THR A 92 -9.02 2.64 -11.86
CA THR A 92 -9.27 3.75 -12.80
C THR A 92 -7.99 4.58 -12.92
N PRO A 93 -7.48 4.83 -14.15
CA PRO A 93 -6.27 5.62 -14.34
C PRO A 93 -6.32 6.97 -13.63
N GLY A 94 -5.22 7.36 -13.00
CA GLY A 94 -5.07 8.64 -12.31
C GLY A 94 -5.49 8.64 -10.84
N MET A 95 -6.12 7.59 -10.33
CA MET A 95 -6.63 7.55 -8.94
C MET A 95 -5.67 6.93 -7.95
N ALA A 96 -4.97 5.86 -8.31
CA ALA A 96 -3.98 5.22 -7.44
C ALA A 96 -2.67 6.02 -7.42
N HIS A 97 -2.08 6.19 -6.24
CA HIS A 97 -0.78 6.86 -6.11
C HIS A 97 0.15 6.23 -5.05
N GLY A 98 -0.11 4.99 -4.68
CA GLY A 98 0.80 4.21 -3.83
C GLY A 98 0.43 4.10 -2.36
N LEU A 99 -0.71 4.64 -1.94
CA LEU A 99 -1.24 4.53 -0.57
C LEU A 99 -2.66 3.97 -0.62
N CYS A 100 -2.96 2.97 0.18
CA CYS A 100 -4.30 2.39 0.19
C CYS A 100 -5.36 3.45 0.56
N PHE A 101 -6.51 3.39 -0.09
CA PHE A 101 -7.64 4.31 0.02
C PHE A 101 -7.40 5.75 -0.45
N SER A 102 -6.15 6.19 -0.53
CA SER A 102 -5.77 7.57 -0.86
C SER A 102 -5.88 7.83 -2.36
N VAL A 103 -6.19 9.07 -2.72
CA VAL A 103 -6.15 9.58 -4.09
C VAL A 103 -5.32 10.86 -4.14
N PRO A 104 -4.79 11.23 -5.32
CA PRO A 104 -4.15 12.53 -5.49
C PRO A 104 -5.09 13.69 -5.11
N PRO A 105 -4.56 14.84 -4.66
CA PRO A 105 -5.38 15.91 -4.10
C PRO A 105 -6.40 16.52 -5.07
N HIS A 106 -6.18 16.39 -6.38
CA HIS A 106 -7.08 16.95 -7.40
C HIS A 106 -8.27 16.05 -7.73
N ILE A 107 -8.29 14.80 -7.27
CA ILE A 107 -9.37 13.84 -7.58
C ILE A 107 -10.63 14.22 -6.79
N ARG A 108 -11.70 14.49 -7.52
CA ARG A 108 -13.01 14.85 -6.95
C ARG A 108 -14.14 14.30 -7.82
N PRO A 109 -15.20 13.75 -7.21
CA PRO A 109 -15.36 13.45 -5.78
C PRO A 109 -14.40 12.36 -5.31
N VAL A 110 -14.17 12.29 -4.01
CA VAL A 110 -13.37 11.19 -3.43
C VAL A 110 -14.10 9.87 -3.60
N PRO A 111 -13.38 8.74 -3.67
CA PRO A 111 -14.00 7.41 -3.79
C PRO A 111 -14.97 7.11 -2.63
N PRO A 112 -16.00 6.29 -2.86
CA PRO A 112 -17.02 6.02 -1.84
C PRO A 112 -16.50 5.48 -0.52
N SER A 113 -15.54 4.57 -0.54
CA SER A 113 -14.94 4.05 0.71
C SER A 113 -14.24 5.15 1.49
N LEU A 114 -13.51 6.04 0.82
CA LEU A 114 -12.82 7.15 1.46
C LEU A 114 -13.82 8.17 2.04
N LYS A 115 -14.91 8.43 1.33
CA LYS A 115 -15.99 9.25 1.87
C LYS A 115 -16.53 8.69 3.20
N ASN A 116 -16.73 7.38 3.26
CA ASN A 116 -17.19 6.70 4.48
C ASN A 116 -16.16 6.76 5.61
N ILE A 117 -14.88 6.64 5.27
CA ILE A 117 -13.80 6.86 6.24
C ILE A 117 -13.89 8.25 6.85
N PHE A 118 -14.06 9.28 6.05
CA PHE A 118 -14.18 10.66 6.53
C PHE A 118 -15.44 10.88 7.38
N LEU A 119 -16.55 10.24 7.02
CA LEU A 119 -17.78 10.29 7.83
C LEU A 119 -17.58 9.68 9.21
N GLU A 120 -16.93 8.53 9.30
CA GLU A 120 -16.63 7.91 10.59
C GLU A 120 -15.64 8.73 11.41
N LEU A 121 -14.63 9.33 10.79
CA LEU A 121 -13.71 10.24 11.47
C LEU A 121 -14.44 11.44 12.10
N ARG A 122 -15.43 11.99 11.40
CA ARG A 122 -16.29 13.04 11.95
C ARG A 122 -17.08 12.56 13.15
N ASN A 123 -17.68 11.37 13.05
CA ASN A 123 -18.49 10.78 14.12
C ASN A 123 -17.65 10.36 15.31
N ASP A 124 -16.47 9.78 15.07
CA ASP A 124 -15.58 9.25 16.12
C ASP A 124 -14.78 10.36 16.82
N LEU A 125 -14.17 11.25 16.07
CA LEU A 125 -13.18 12.20 16.60
C LEU A 125 -13.55 13.68 16.35
N GLY A 126 -14.68 13.96 15.73
CA GLY A 126 -15.10 15.33 15.44
C GLY A 126 -14.29 16.01 14.35
N CYS A 127 -13.58 15.25 13.52
CA CYS A 127 -12.88 15.83 12.37
C CYS A 127 -13.86 16.46 11.39
N HIS A 128 -13.50 17.57 10.75
CA HIS A 128 -14.28 18.06 9.63
C HIS A 128 -13.97 17.26 8.37
N ILE A 129 -14.91 17.21 7.44
CA ILE A 129 -14.75 16.55 6.15
C ILE A 129 -13.75 17.38 5.32
N PRO A 130 -12.58 16.81 4.95
CA PRO A 130 -11.60 17.58 4.18
C PRO A 130 -12.04 17.77 2.72
N ASN A 131 -11.45 18.75 2.05
CA ASN A 131 -11.75 19.05 0.66
C ASN A 131 -10.94 18.24 -0.35
N ASN A 132 -10.17 17.24 0.13
CA ASN A 132 -9.37 16.38 -0.73
C ASN A 132 -9.18 15.00 -0.08
N GLY A 133 -8.79 14.02 -0.89
CA GLY A 133 -8.59 12.64 -0.46
C GLY A 133 -7.13 12.20 -0.40
N CYS A 134 -6.19 13.12 -0.32
CA CYS A 134 -4.77 12.77 -0.20
C CYS A 134 -4.43 12.45 1.25
N LEU A 135 -4.12 11.18 1.54
CA LEU A 135 -3.87 10.68 2.89
C LEU A 135 -2.37 10.65 3.26
N GLU A 136 -1.52 11.30 2.47
CA GLU A 136 -0.08 11.37 2.78
C GLU A 136 0.22 11.88 4.19
N PRO A 137 -0.54 12.84 4.77
CA PRO A 137 -0.29 13.27 6.15
C PRO A 137 -0.37 12.16 7.19
N TRP A 138 -1.23 11.15 6.97
CA TRP A 138 -1.28 9.98 7.86
C TRP A 138 -0.03 9.13 7.73
N ALA A 139 0.40 8.87 6.49
CA ALA A 139 1.58 8.05 6.22
C ALA A 139 2.84 8.64 6.85
N ARG A 140 3.00 9.96 6.82
CA ARG A 140 4.14 10.65 7.43
C ARG A 140 4.19 10.55 8.95
N GLN A 141 3.11 10.13 9.58
CA GLN A 141 3.03 9.94 11.03
C GLN A 141 3.34 8.50 11.47
N GLY A 142 3.78 7.63 10.56
CA GLY A 142 4.11 6.25 10.88
C GLY A 142 2.99 5.25 10.61
N LEU A 143 1.99 5.63 9.83
CA LEU A 143 0.90 4.76 9.41
C LEU A 143 1.20 4.22 8.02
N LEU A 144 1.64 2.96 7.93
CA LEU A 144 1.90 2.29 6.67
C LEU A 144 0.58 1.92 5.99
N MET A 145 0.31 2.55 4.87
CA MET A 145 -0.92 2.37 4.11
C MET A 145 -0.70 1.38 2.98
N LEU A 146 -0.83 0.10 3.31
CA LEU A 146 -0.42 -1.03 2.49
C LEU A 146 -1.61 -1.71 1.82
N ASN A 147 -1.64 -1.78 0.49
CA ASN A 147 -2.51 -2.70 -0.22
C ASN A 147 -1.91 -4.11 -0.24
N THR A 148 -2.72 -5.15 -0.28
CA THR A 148 -2.24 -6.53 -0.43
C THR A 148 -1.63 -6.78 -1.81
N ALA A 149 -2.11 -6.09 -2.84
CA ALA A 149 -1.46 -5.98 -4.14
C ALA A 149 -1.01 -4.53 -4.35
N LEU A 150 0.25 -4.31 -4.72
CA LEU A 150 0.78 -2.95 -4.87
C LEU A 150 0.65 -2.42 -6.30
N THR A 151 0.22 -3.27 -7.23
CA THR A 151 -0.14 -2.88 -8.59
C THR A 151 -1.46 -3.53 -8.98
N VAL A 152 -2.05 -3.01 -10.05
CA VAL A 152 -3.26 -3.54 -10.66
C VAL A 152 -3.24 -3.22 -12.14
N ARG A 153 -3.84 -4.07 -12.97
CA ARG A 153 -4.11 -3.75 -14.36
C ARG A 153 -5.28 -2.77 -14.41
N ALA A 154 -5.16 -1.71 -15.23
CA ALA A 154 -6.23 -0.74 -15.42
C ALA A 154 -7.56 -1.44 -15.72
N HIS A 155 -8.63 -1.01 -15.04
CA HIS A 155 -9.99 -1.52 -15.18
C HIS A 155 -10.20 -3.00 -14.81
N ARG A 156 -9.20 -3.66 -14.19
CA ARG A 156 -9.30 -5.06 -13.80
C ARG A 156 -8.95 -5.28 -12.33
N PRO A 157 -9.93 -5.18 -11.43
CA PRO A 157 -9.71 -5.44 -10.00
C PRO A 157 -9.19 -6.87 -9.78
N ASN A 158 -8.35 -7.04 -8.77
CA ASN A 158 -7.71 -8.31 -8.37
C ASN A 158 -6.76 -8.92 -9.41
N SER A 159 -6.44 -8.22 -10.49
CA SER A 159 -5.63 -8.76 -11.59
C SER A 159 -4.19 -9.10 -11.19
N HIS A 160 -3.63 -8.43 -10.17
CA HIS A 160 -2.26 -8.66 -9.70
C HIS A 160 -2.18 -9.22 -8.27
N LYS A 161 -3.30 -9.66 -7.71
CA LYS A 161 -3.38 -10.12 -6.32
C LYS A 161 -2.41 -11.26 -6.02
N ILE A 162 -2.42 -12.31 -6.81
CA ILE A 162 -1.62 -13.52 -6.57
C ILE A 162 -0.11 -13.23 -6.64
N PRO A 163 0.41 -12.53 -7.67
CA PRO A 163 1.83 -12.22 -7.74
C PRO A 163 2.38 -11.40 -6.58
N TRP A 164 1.57 -10.53 -5.97
CA TRP A 164 2.01 -9.67 -4.86
C TRP A 164 1.89 -10.29 -3.48
N GLN A 165 1.06 -11.32 -3.31
CA GLN A 165 0.66 -11.81 -1.98
C GLN A 165 1.85 -12.22 -1.11
N PHE A 166 2.84 -12.91 -1.65
CA PHE A 166 4.03 -13.31 -0.88
C PHE A 166 4.77 -12.10 -0.30
N PHE A 167 4.86 -11.01 -1.06
CA PHE A 167 5.59 -9.82 -0.68
C PHE A 167 4.87 -9.07 0.46
N THR A 168 3.58 -8.81 0.30
CA THR A 168 2.80 -8.07 1.30
C THR A 168 2.59 -8.88 2.57
N ASP A 169 2.46 -10.20 2.48
CA ASP A 169 2.47 -11.09 3.65
C ASP A 169 3.81 -10.99 4.41
N ALA A 170 4.93 -10.91 3.69
CA ALA A 170 6.24 -10.72 4.29
C ALA A 170 6.37 -9.37 5.01
N VAL A 171 5.78 -8.31 4.46
CA VAL A 171 5.74 -6.99 5.12
C VAL A 171 5.01 -7.08 6.47
N ILE A 172 3.89 -7.78 6.52
CA ILE A 172 3.13 -7.97 7.76
C ILE A 172 3.99 -8.75 8.78
N ARG A 173 4.68 -9.83 8.34
CA ARG A 173 5.57 -10.61 9.22
C ARG A 173 6.73 -9.77 9.76
N VAL A 174 7.32 -8.93 8.94
CA VAL A 174 8.41 -8.04 9.35
C VAL A 174 7.90 -7.01 10.37
N ALA A 175 6.72 -6.46 10.18
CA ALA A 175 6.09 -5.58 11.15
C ALA A 175 5.81 -6.31 12.48
N ASN A 176 5.32 -7.56 12.40
CA ASN A 176 5.08 -8.39 13.59
C ASN A 176 6.37 -8.67 14.38
N ALA A 177 7.50 -8.77 13.70
CA ALA A 177 8.78 -9.04 14.35
C ALA A 177 9.35 -7.85 15.13
N LYS A 178 8.80 -6.66 14.99
CA LYS A 178 9.26 -5.48 15.73
C LYS A 178 8.98 -5.63 17.23
N THR A 179 9.92 -5.22 18.04
CA THR A 179 9.79 -5.27 19.51
C THR A 179 8.85 -4.19 20.06
N SER A 180 8.75 -3.05 19.39
CA SER A 180 7.78 -2.00 19.70
C SER A 180 6.38 -2.40 19.25
N ARG A 181 5.35 -1.84 19.91
CA ARG A 181 3.96 -2.08 19.54
C ARG A 181 3.68 -1.57 18.13
N ILE A 182 3.06 -2.42 17.31
CA ILE A 182 2.42 -2.05 16.05
C ILE A 182 0.92 -2.28 16.20
N VAL A 183 0.12 -1.31 15.75
CA VAL A 183 -1.33 -1.45 15.66
C VAL A 183 -1.67 -1.89 14.24
N PHE A 184 -2.17 -3.12 14.11
CA PHE A 184 -2.61 -3.66 12.81
C PHE A 184 -4.09 -3.39 12.64
N VAL A 185 -4.47 -2.76 11.53
CA VAL A 185 -5.84 -2.37 11.24
C VAL A 185 -6.36 -3.18 10.06
N PHE A 186 -7.34 -4.05 10.33
CA PHE A 186 -7.93 -4.94 9.33
C PHE A 186 -9.42 -4.62 9.16
N TRP A 187 -9.77 -4.08 8.01
CA TRP A 187 -11.13 -3.73 7.64
C TRP A 187 -11.70 -4.76 6.65
N GLY A 188 -12.74 -5.47 7.08
CA GLY A 188 -13.43 -6.45 6.26
C GLY A 188 -12.82 -7.86 6.33
N ALA A 189 -13.55 -8.84 5.78
CA ALA A 189 -13.23 -10.26 5.92
C ALA A 189 -11.87 -10.64 5.29
N GLU A 190 -11.53 -10.08 4.13
CA GLU A 190 -10.28 -10.41 3.45
C GLU A 190 -9.05 -9.92 4.24
N ALA A 191 -9.10 -8.69 4.75
CA ALA A 191 -8.01 -8.15 5.57
C ALA A 191 -7.88 -8.93 6.88
N LYS A 192 -9.00 -9.29 7.52
CA LYS A 192 -9.01 -10.03 8.79
C LYS A 192 -8.33 -11.38 8.71
N LYS A 193 -8.26 -12.01 7.55
CA LYS A 193 -7.52 -13.26 7.33
C LYS A 193 -6.01 -13.11 7.65
N LYS A 194 -5.47 -11.91 7.52
CA LYS A 194 -4.05 -11.63 7.78
C LYS A 194 -3.71 -11.56 9.27
N ARG A 195 -4.71 -11.61 10.14
CA ARG A 195 -4.51 -11.68 11.59
C ARG A 195 -3.62 -12.85 12.02
N VAL A 196 -3.60 -13.93 11.24
CA VAL A 196 -2.75 -15.10 11.53
C VAL A 196 -1.26 -14.75 11.61
N PHE A 197 -0.83 -13.66 10.97
CA PHE A 197 0.56 -13.20 11.01
C PHE A 197 0.90 -12.36 12.24
N VAL A 198 -0.11 -11.90 12.99
CA VAL A 198 0.09 -11.07 14.18
C VAL A 198 0.14 -11.98 15.39
N THR A 199 1.33 -12.40 15.77
CA THR A 199 1.55 -13.43 16.78
C THR A 199 2.19 -12.89 18.07
N ASN A 200 2.92 -11.77 18.00
CA ASN A 200 3.61 -11.22 19.15
C ASN A 200 2.66 -10.43 20.04
N PRO A 201 2.68 -10.65 21.37
CA PRO A 201 1.64 -10.15 22.26
C PRO A 201 1.67 -8.63 22.50
N GLN A 202 2.77 -7.95 22.20
CA GLN A 202 2.85 -6.49 22.34
C GLN A 202 1.99 -5.74 21.33
N HIS A 203 1.63 -6.37 20.22
CA HIS A 203 0.85 -5.74 19.16
C HIS A 203 -0.64 -5.73 19.47
N VAL A 204 -1.37 -4.82 18.85
CA VAL A 204 -2.81 -4.70 18.93
C VAL A 204 -3.42 -4.83 17.55
N VAL A 205 -4.51 -5.57 17.43
CA VAL A 205 -5.30 -5.70 16.21
C VAL A 205 -6.60 -4.92 16.40
N VAL A 206 -6.86 -3.97 15.49
CA VAL A 206 -8.14 -3.26 15.41
C VAL A 206 -8.86 -3.79 14.16
N SER A 207 -9.95 -4.52 14.39
CA SER A 207 -10.76 -5.13 13.33
C SER A 207 -12.14 -4.52 13.30
N CYS A 208 -12.61 -4.16 12.11
CA CYS A 208 -14.00 -3.76 11.91
C CYS A 208 -14.45 -4.06 10.47
N ALA A 209 -15.69 -3.71 10.14
CA ALA A 209 -16.19 -3.90 8.78
C ALA A 209 -15.43 -3.02 7.78
N HIS A 210 -15.51 -3.37 6.50
CA HIS A 210 -14.91 -2.57 5.44
C HIS A 210 -15.71 -1.27 5.22
N PRO A 211 -15.03 -0.15 4.91
CA PRO A 211 -15.72 1.13 4.69
C PRO A 211 -16.46 1.24 3.36
N SER A 212 -16.44 0.21 2.50
CA SER A 212 -17.17 0.24 1.23
C SER A 212 -18.67 0.41 1.45
N PRO A 213 -19.43 0.94 0.47
CA PRO A 213 -20.87 1.09 0.58
C PRO A 213 -21.60 -0.22 0.91
N LEU A 214 -21.05 -1.38 0.53
CA LEU A 214 -21.63 -2.70 0.80
C LEU A 214 -21.66 -3.05 2.29
N SER A 215 -20.77 -2.49 3.08
CA SER A 215 -20.64 -2.79 4.52
C SER A 215 -20.53 -1.53 5.39
N ALA A 216 -20.83 -0.37 4.83
CA ALA A 216 -20.71 0.93 5.52
C ALA A 216 -21.53 0.99 6.81
N ARG A 217 -22.71 0.38 6.86
CA ARG A 217 -23.55 0.35 8.07
C ARG A 217 -22.83 -0.26 9.27
N LYS A 218 -22.02 -1.29 9.05
CA LYS A 218 -21.24 -1.94 10.11
C LYS A 218 -19.94 -1.20 10.40
N PHE A 219 -19.43 -0.44 9.43
CA PHE A 219 -18.25 0.39 9.62
C PHE A 219 -18.55 1.62 10.48
N PHE A 220 -19.69 2.28 10.23
CA PHE A 220 -20.12 3.44 11.02
C PHE A 220 -20.39 3.04 12.46
N GLY A 221 -19.85 3.81 13.40
CA GLY A 221 -19.94 3.54 14.82
C GLY A 221 -18.88 2.57 15.33
N SER A 222 -17.99 2.07 14.47
CA SER A 222 -16.89 1.19 14.90
C SER A 222 -15.88 1.88 15.80
N ARG A 223 -15.73 3.21 15.66
CA ARG A 223 -14.77 4.03 16.42
C ARG A 223 -13.34 3.53 16.31
N CYS A 224 -12.99 2.96 15.16
CA CYS A 224 -11.69 2.34 14.96
C CYS A 224 -10.55 3.34 15.11
N PHE A 225 -10.74 4.60 14.76
CA PHE A 225 -9.68 5.62 14.82
C PHE A 225 -9.31 5.98 16.25
N SER A 226 -10.30 6.16 17.15
CA SER A 226 -10.04 6.36 18.57
C SER A 226 -9.44 5.12 19.22
N MET A 227 -9.83 3.91 18.79
CA MET A 227 -9.25 2.66 19.25
C MET A 227 -7.77 2.54 18.86
N ILE A 228 -7.40 2.91 17.66
CA ILE A 228 -6.00 2.96 17.20
C ILE A 228 -5.20 3.91 18.09
N ASN A 229 -5.71 5.11 18.30
CA ASN A 229 -5.03 6.12 19.10
C ASN A 229 -4.88 5.69 20.57
N GLN A 230 -5.89 5.06 21.13
CA GLN A 230 -5.81 4.51 22.49
C GLN A 230 -4.69 3.49 22.60
N ALA A 231 -4.58 2.57 21.66
CA ALA A 231 -3.53 1.55 21.65
C ALA A 231 -2.13 2.17 21.53
N LEU A 232 -1.99 3.25 20.76
CA LEU A 232 -0.72 3.97 20.63
C LEU A 232 -0.35 4.67 21.94
N VAL A 233 -1.28 5.39 22.55
CA VAL A 233 -1.06 6.10 23.81
C VAL A 233 -0.67 5.13 24.93
N GLU A 234 -1.33 3.98 25.01
CA GLU A 234 -1.01 2.93 25.99
C GLU A 234 0.44 2.41 25.85
N ALA A 235 0.98 2.44 24.65
CA ALA A 235 2.37 2.05 24.38
C ALA A 235 3.37 3.20 24.56
N GLY A 236 2.91 4.39 24.93
CA GLY A 236 3.76 5.58 25.05
C GLY A 236 4.04 6.27 23.72
N ASP A 237 3.34 5.89 22.65
CA ASP A 237 3.48 6.51 21.34
C ASP A 237 2.56 7.73 21.18
N THR A 238 2.93 8.63 20.29
CA THR A 238 2.08 9.75 19.88
C THR A 238 0.89 9.23 19.08
N PRO A 239 -0.36 9.64 19.41
CA PRO A 239 -1.52 9.28 18.61
C PRO A 239 -1.45 9.88 17.21
N ILE A 240 -2.19 9.30 16.27
CA ILE A 240 -2.32 9.84 14.92
C ILE A 240 -3.22 11.07 14.95
N ASP A 241 -2.77 12.15 14.34
CA ASP A 241 -3.63 13.28 13.97
C ASP A 241 -4.33 12.91 12.67
N TRP A 242 -5.62 12.57 12.77
CA TRP A 242 -6.39 12.06 11.63
C TRP A 242 -6.96 13.16 10.75
N GLN A 243 -6.90 14.43 11.18
CA GLN A 243 -7.43 15.51 10.39
C GLN A 243 -6.58 15.73 9.14
N ILE A 244 -7.17 15.51 7.97
CA ILE A 244 -6.55 15.89 6.70
C ILE A 244 -6.78 17.39 6.49
N PRO A 245 -5.72 18.16 6.26
CA PRO A 245 -5.87 19.60 6.02
C PRO A 245 -6.53 19.87 4.65
N ASP A 246 -7.29 20.95 4.58
CA ASP A 246 -7.79 21.46 3.30
C ASP A 246 -6.65 22.03 2.46
N LEU A 247 -6.79 21.92 1.16
CA LEU A 247 -5.83 22.41 0.19
C LEU A 247 -6.40 23.49 -0.71
#